data_08495885154dbe4995788f8ae68c19da
#
_entry.id   08495885154dbe4995788f8ae68c19da
#
_cell.length_a   1.000
_cell.length_b   1.000
_cell.length_c   1.000
_cell.angle_alpha   90.00
_cell.angle_beta   90.00
_cell.angle_gamma   90.00
#
_symmetry.space_group_name_H-M   'P 1'
#
loop_
_entity.id
_entity.type
_entity.pdbx_description
1 polymer ?
#
loop_
_entity_poly.entity_id
_entity_poly.type
_entity_poly.pdbx_seq_one_letter_code
_entity_poly.pdbx_strand_id
1 'polypeptide(L)' 'MNDDQIVKMTGKSIAHWTEVLNRFDAESKRSNDVVAHLKKEHQVPGNWARTLTTGYLQRQD' A
#
# COMPACT_ATOMS: atom_id res chain seq x y z
N MET A 1 -9.85 -1.39 -8.59
CA MET A 1 -9.60 -2.01 -7.28
C MET A 1 -10.78 -1.69 -6.37
N ASN A 2 -11.25 -2.67 -5.62
CA ASN A 2 -12.44 -2.51 -4.77
C ASN A 2 -12.01 -2.21 -3.34
N ASP A 3 -12.49 -1.09 -2.80
CA ASP A 3 -12.15 -0.65 -1.44
C ASP A 3 -12.61 -1.66 -0.39
N ASP A 4 -13.81 -2.22 -0.57
CA ASP A 4 -14.33 -3.24 0.35
C ASP A 4 -13.41 -4.45 0.44
N GLN A 5 -12.86 -4.86 -0.69
CA GLN A 5 -11.95 -5.97 -0.77
C GLN A 5 -10.66 -5.67 -0.03
N ILE A 6 -10.16 -4.47 -0.17
CA ILE A 6 -8.94 -4.05 0.52
C ILE A 6 -9.17 -4.06 2.02
N VAL A 7 -10.28 -3.51 2.50
CA VAL A 7 -10.62 -3.51 3.92
C VAL A 7 -10.73 -4.93 4.45
N LYS A 8 -11.38 -5.80 3.69
CA LYS A 8 -11.59 -7.19 4.09
C LYS A 8 -10.27 -7.95 4.21
N MET A 9 -9.34 -7.71 3.28
CA MET A 9 -8.09 -8.46 3.23
C MET A 9 -6.98 -7.87 4.09
N THR A 10 -6.99 -6.56 4.29
CA THR A 10 -5.92 -5.88 5.01
C THR A 10 -6.36 -5.26 6.33
N GLY A 11 -7.66 -5.12 6.53
CA GLY A 11 -8.21 -4.52 7.73
C GLY A 11 -8.33 -2.99 7.69
N LYS A 12 -7.85 -2.36 6.61
CA LYS A 12 -7.86 -0.90 6.49
C LYS A 12 -8.25 -0.49 5.08
N SER A 13 -8.83 0.70 4.95
CA SER A 13 -9.27 1.22 3.65
C SER A 13 -8.09 1.72 2.81
N ILE A 14 -8.36 1.94 1.53
CA ILE A 14 -7.34 2.48 0.62
C ILE A 14 -6.90 3.88 1.08
N ALA A 15 -7.80 4.67 1.65
CA ALA A 15 -7.46 6.00 2.16
C ALA A 15 -6.44 5.89 3.29
N HIS A 16 -6.59 4.90 4.17
CA HIS A 16 -5.63 4.66 5.24
C HIS A 16 -4.25 4.31 4.66
N TRP A 17 -4.22 3.40 3.68
CA TRP A 17 -2.96 2.98 3.10
C TRP A 17 -2.29 4.11 2.32
N THR A 18 -3.07 4.95 1.66
CA THR A 18 -2.52 6.11 0.97
C THR A 18 -1.81 7.02 1.95
N GLU A 19 -2.40 7.25 3.12
CA GLU A 19 -1.77 8.07 4.15
C GLU A 19 -0.50 7.42 4.69
N VAL A 20 -0.54 6.11 4.93
CA VAL A 20 0.63 5.37 5.40
C VAL A 20 1.77 5.51 4.39
N LEU A 21 1.48 5.36 3.12
CA LEU A 21 2.50 5.46 2.08
C LEU A 21 3.03 6.88 1.93
N ASN A 22 2.17 7.88 2.12
CA ASN A 22 2.62 9.28 2.11
C ASN A 22 3.61 9.55 3.24
N ARG A 23 3.33 9.04 4.42
CA ARG A 23 4.21 9.21 5.57
C ARG A 23 5.54 8.50 5.40
N PHE A 24 5.53 7.37 4.69
CA PHE A 24 6.72 6.60 4.39
C PHE A 24 7.53 7.24 3.27
N ASP A 25 6.97 8.24 2.58
CA ASP A 25 7.58 8.87 1.41
C ASP A 25 7.78 7.85 0.30
N ALA A 26 6.73 7.06 0.06
CA ALA A 26 6.80 5.93 -0.88
C ALA A 26 7.12 6.37 -2.31
N GLU A 27 6.76 7.60 -2.69
CA GLU A 27 7.01 8.08 -4.05
C GLU A 27 8.50 8.24 -4.35
N SER A 28 9.34 8.39 -3.30
CA SER A 28 10.78 8.48 -3.47
C SER A 28 11.48 7.15 -3.23
N LYS A 29 10.71 6.09 -2.92
CA LYS A 29 11.23 4.75 -2.68
C LYS A 29 10.98 3.85 -3.87
N ARG A 30 11.70 2.74 -3.92
CA ARG A 30 11.44 1.71 -4.93
C ARG A 30 10.22 0.90 -4.50
N SER A 31 9.48 0.39 -5.49
CA SER A 31 8.29 -0.41 -5.18
C SER A 31 8.62 -1.60 -4.28
N ASN A 32 9.77 -2.24 -4.48
CA ASN A 32 10.18 -3.36 -3.62
C ASN A 32 10.34 -2.92 -2.16
N ASP A 33 10.89 -1.73 -1.94
CA ASP A 33 11.07 -1.20 -0.58
C ASP A 33 9.73 -0.93 0.07
N VAL A 34 8.78 -0.38 -0.70
CA VAL A 34 7.44 -0.09 -0.20
C VAL A 34 6.70 -1.38 0.14
N VAL A 35 6.77 -2.36 -0.75
CA VAL A 35 6.15 -3.66 -0.51
C VAL A 35 6.72 -4.31 0.74
N ALA A 36 8.04 -4.29 0.89
CA ALA A 36 8.70 -4.86 2.06
C ALA A 36 8.25 -4.15 3.34
N HIS A 37 8.13 -2.83 3.30
CA HIS A 37 7.67 -2.06 4.43
C HIS A 37 6.25 -2.47 4.86
N LEU A 38 5.35 -2.58 3.89
CA LEU A 38 3.97 -2.97 4.19
C LEU A 38 3.89 -4.38 4.76
N LYS A 39 4.67 -5.31 4.22
CA LYS A 39 4.68 -6.68 4.71
C LYS A 39 5.24 -6.78 6.13
N LYS A 40 6.31 -6.07 6.38
CA LYS A 40 7.06 -6.16 7.64
C LYS A 40 6.40 -5.36 8.76
N GLU A 41 6.00 -4.13 8.46
CA GLU A 41 5.49 -3.21 9.50
C GLU A 41 3.98 -3.33 9.69
N HIS A 42 3.27 -3.67 8.65
CA HIS A 42 1.80 -3.69 8.69
C HIS A 42 1.23 -5.08 8.45
N GLN A 43 2.09 -6.08 8.23
CA GLN A 43 1.70 -7.47 8.03
C GLN A 43 0.70 -7.64 6.89
N VAL A 44 0.83 -6.80 5.86
CA VAL A 44 -0.02 -6.88 4.68
C VAL A 44 0.44 -8.05 3.82
N PRO A 45 -0.48 -8.91 3.32
CA PRO A 45 -0.10 -9.98 2.41
C PRO A 45 0.63 -9.43 1.19
N GLY A 46 1.64 -10.16 0.71
CA GLY A 46 2.49 -9.70 -0.39
C GLY A 46 1.70 -9.25 -1.62
N ASN A 47 0.67 -10.01 -2.01
CA ASN A 47 -0.16 -9.66 -3.15
C ASN A 47 -0.81 -8.30 -2.98
N TRP A 48 -1.37 -8.05 -1.80
CA TRP A 48 -2.04 -6.79 -1.51
C TRP A 48 -1.06 -5.65 -1.33
N ALA A 49 0.12 -5.93 -0.75
CA ALA A 49 1.16 -4.93 -0.61
C ALA A 49 1.58 -4.40 -1.99
N ARG A 50 1.75 -5.31 -2.95
CA ARG A 50 2.10 -4.92 -4.32
C ARG A 50 0.97 -4.14 -4.98
N THR A 51 -0.26 -4.59 -4.79
CA THR A 51 -1.43 -3.91 -5.35
C THR A 51 -1.56 -2.50 -4.80
N LEU A 52 -1.41 -2.34 -3.50
CA LEU A 52 -1.48 -1.04 -2.86
C LEU A 52 -0.36 -0.11 -3.35
N THR A 53 0.85 -0.64 -3.44
CA THR A 53 1.99 0.13 -3.91
C THR A 53 1.79 0.62 -5.33
N THR A 54 1.39 -0.28 -6.22
CA THR A 54 1.15 0.07 -7.63
C THR A 54 0.05 1.12 -7.75
N GLY A 55 -1.06 0.91 -7.03
CA GLY A 55 -2.16 1.86 -7.05
C GLY A 55 -1.75 3.25 -6.55
N TYR A 56 -0.96 3.28 -5.50
CA TYR A 56 -0.49 4.54 -4.94
C TYR A 56 0.41 5.28 -5.94
N LEU A 57 1.38 4.58 -6.51
CA LEU A 57 2.33 5.20 -7.44
C LEU A 57 1.64 5.69 -8.71
N GLN A 58 0.63 4.98 -9.19
CA GLN A 58 -0.12 5.40 -10.37
C GLN A 58 -0.91 6.68 -10.13
N ARG A 59 -1.29 6.93 -8.87
CA ARG A 59 -2.06 8.12 -8.53
C ARG A 59 -1.20 9.37 -8.38
N GLN A 60 0.11 9.21 -8.43
CA GLN A 60 1.04 10.33 -8.26
C GLN A 60 1.26 11.15 -9.52
N ASP A 61 0.58 10.84 -10.57
CA ASP A 61 0.72 11.59 -11.84
C ASP A 61 0.35 13.06 -11.71
#